data_1fc3701c831c1c79b26eeb88686ac2af
#
_entry.id   1fc3701c831c1c79b26eeb88686ac2af
#
_cell.length_a   1.000
_cell.length_b   1.000
_cell.length_c   1.000
_cell.angle_alpha   90.00
_cell.angle_beta   90.00
_cell.angle_gamma   90.00
#
_symmetry.space_group_name_H-M   'P 1'
#
loop_
_entity.id
_entity.type
_entity.pdbx_description
1 polymer ?
#
loop_
_entity_poly.entity_id
_entity_poly.type
_entity_poly.pdbx_seq_one_letter_code
_entity_poly.pdbx_strand_id
1 'polypeptide(L)'
;QYIQKWIDLVEQKGISSPEVQALDKISVEDILKKGGAPKDIIDLYTYANATEETAVPSKMSALYMVLSNIRTSNFSENTVEGRIFGGNDQLPKTLAKKLGTKIMYNRALQRLDYDSNGITATVKENERLVQIPAKKCVLAIPASILKNIDINPGFSIEKINCINNQQYGHAMKIAMQYRQRFWDDKNSIGQRVFTDTPLRRVYHFSIDQPGPRGI
;
A
#
# COMPACT_ATOMS: atom_id res chain seq x y z
N GLN A 1 18.07 11.36 11.46
CA GLN A 1 18.74 12.62 11.77
C GLN A 1 17.91 13.84 11.29
N TYR A 2 17.61 13.99 10.00
CA TYR A 2 16.96 15.20 9.43
C TYR A 2 15.50 15.43 9.87
N ILE A 3 14.84 14.42 10.40
CA ILE A 3 13.43 14.48 10.83
C ILE A 3 13.24 14.29 12.35
N GLN A 4 14.32 14.14 13.11
CA GLN A 4 14.25 13.77 14.54
C GLN A 4 13.38 14.73 15.34
N LYS A 5 13.54 16.04 15.15
CA LYS A 5 12.75 17.05 15.88
C LYS A 5 11.22 16.92 15.71
N TRP A 6 10.77 16.35 14.58
CA TRP A 6 9.35 16.12 14.33
C TRP A 6 8.88 14.78 14.89
N ILE A 7 9.76 13.79 14.97
CA ILE A 7 9.51 12.57 15.74
C ILE A 7 9.29 12.95 17.20
N ASP A 8 10.21 13.71 17.78
CA ASP A 8 10.11 14.18 19.16
C ASP A 8 8.83 15.02 19.39
N LEU A 9 8.43 15.84 18.42
CA LEU A 9 7.19 16.61 18.47
C LEU A 9 5.95 15.70 18.55
N VAL A 10 5.91 14.65 17.72
CA VAL A 10 4.79 13.68 17.74
C VAL A 10 4.73 12.93 19.06
N GLU A 11 5.87 12.51 19.59
CA GLU A 11 5.94 11.79 20.87
C GLU A 11 5.53 12.67 22.06
N GLN A 12 5.90 13.94 22.04
CA GLN A 12 5.58 14.90 23.13
C GLN A 12 4.12 15.40 23.08
N LYS A 13 3.61 15.70 21.90
CA LYS A 13 2.31 16.37 21.71
C LYS A 13 1.17 15.42 21.36
N GLY A 14 1.49 14.26 20.86
CA GLY A 14 0.51 13.30 20.32
C GLY A 14 -0.02 13.69 18.93
N ILE A 15 -0.49 12.68 18.21
CA ILE A 15 -0.92 12.82 16.81
C ILE A 15 -2.07 13.82 16.61
N SER A 16 -2.93 13.98 17.60
CA SER A 16 -4.11 14.86 17.51
C SER A 16 -3.83 16.33 17.77
N SER A 17 -2.60 16.70 18.15
CA SER A 17 -2.27 18.11 18.40
C SER A 17 -2.26 18.92 17.11
N PRO A 18 -2.67 20.20 17.13
CA PRO A 18 -2.68 21.05 15.94
C PRO A 18 -1.30 21.19 15.28
N GLU A 19 -0.23 21.21 16.08
CA GLU A 19 1.15 21.34 15.62
C GLU A 19 1.58 20.09 14.83
N VAL A 20 1.19 18.90 15.29
CA VAL A 20 1.46 17.63 14.60
C VAL A 20 0.59 17.52 13.35
N GLN A 21 -0.69 17.86 13.43
CA GLN A 21 -1.60 17.87 12.27
C GLN A 21 -1.16 18.85 11.18
N ALA A 22 -0.47 19.94 11.54
CA ALA A 22 0.09 20.86 10.56
C ALA A 22 1.14 20.20 9.64
N LEU A 23 1.79 19.12 10.08
CA LEU A 23 2.74 18.36 9.25
C LEU A 23 2.07 17.67 8.04
N ASP A 24 0.77 17.41 8.12
CA ASP A 24 0.02 16.83 7.00
C ASP A 24 -0.16 17.81 5.82
N LYS A 25 0.05 19.10 6.07
CA LYS A 25 -0.08 20.18 5.08
C LYS A 25 1.23 20.51 4.36
N ILE A 26 2.32 19.88 4.74
CA ILE A 26 3.64 20.08 4.11
C ILE A 26 4.13 18.74 3.55
N SER A 27 4.96 18.84 2.52
CA SER A 27 5.47 17.65 1.85
C SER A 27 6.67 17.04 2.58
N VAL A 28 6.96 15.76 2.27
CA VAL A 28 8.20 15.10 2.69
C VAL A 28 9.43 15.86 2.19
N GLU A 29 9.40 16.38 0.98
CA GLU A 29 10.48 17.18 0.44
C GLU A 29 10.73 18.46 1.27
N ASP A 30 9.65 19.14 1.66
CA ASP A 30 9.74 20.34 2.48
C ASP A 30 10.30 20.06 3.89
N ILE A 31 9.87 18.98 4.51
CA ILE A 31 10.35 18.64 5.85
C ILE A 31 11.82 18.22 5.83
N LEU A 32 12.27 17.51 4.80
CA LEU A 32 13.69 17.17 4.62
C LEU A 32 14.54 18.44 4.41
N LYS A 33 14.10 19.36 3.55
CA LYS A 33 14.77 20.66 3.35
C LYS A 33 14.83 21.47 4.65
N LYS A 34 13.73 21.58 5.38
CA LYS A 34 13.66 22.25 6.70
C LYS A 34 14.55 21.59 7.75
N GLY A 35 14.80 20.29 7.62
CA GLY A 35 15.73 19.53 8.46
C GLY A 35 17.19 19.71 8.07
N GLY A 36 17.49 20.43 7.00
CA GLY A 36 18.85 20.64 6.49
C GLY A 36 19.40 19.46 5.68
N ALA A 37 18.51 18.62 5.12
CA ALA A 37 18.95 17.52 4.25
C ALA A 37 19.52 18.10 2.93
N PRO A 38 20.73 17.71 2.54
CA PRO A 38 21.29 18.09 1.26
C PRO A 38 20.57 17.38 0.10
N LYS A 39 20.78 17.89 -1.11
CA LYS A 39 20.05 17.41 -2.29
C LYS A 39 20.23 15.92 -2.56
N ASP A 40 21.42 15.40 -2.39
CA ASP A 40 21.74 13.97 -2.58
C ASP A 40 20.96 13.06 -1.63
N ILE A 41 20.72 13.50 -0.40
CA ILE A 41 19.87 12.78 0.56
C ILE A 41 18.39 12.80 0.14
N ILE A 42 17.91 13.94 -0.38
CA ILE A 42 16.54 14.04 -0.91
C ILE A 42 16.38 13.16 -2.14
N ASP A 43 17.37 13.15 -3.03
CA ASP A 43 17.41 12.30 -4.20
C ASP A 43 17.44 10.80 -3.80
N LEU A 44 18.30 10.44 -2.85
CA LEU A 44 18.36 9.07 -2.32
C LEU A 44 17.01 8.64 -1.73
N TYR A 45 16.37 9.51 -0.94
CA TYR A 45 15.03 9.23 -0.43
C TYR A 45 14.02 9.02 -1.56
N THR A 46 14.09 9.82 -2.62
CA THR A 46 13.22 9.72 -3.79
C THR A 46 13.37 8.38 -4.50
N TYR A 47 14.62 7.94 -4.73
CA TYR A 47 14.88 6.69 -5.47
C TYR A 47 14.71 5.43 -4.63
N ALA A 48 14.96 5.52 -3.35
CA ALA A 48 14.85 4.39 -2.43
C ALA A 48 13.48 4.30 -1.75
N ASN A 49 13.18 5.22 -0.84
CA ASN A 49 12.00 5.12 0.02
C ASN A 49 10.69 5.48 -0.69
N ALA A 50 10.65 6.63 -1.38
CA ALA A 50 9.44 7.09 -2.03
C ALA A 50 8.98 6.17 -3.17
N THR A 51 9.89 5.37 -3.75
CA THR A 51 9.54 4.36 -4.74
C THR A 51 8.68 3.23 -4.15
N GLU A 52 8.90 2.85 -2.91
CA GLU A 52 8.03 1.86 -2.22
C GLU A 52 6.64 2.41 -1.95
N GLU A 53 6.55 3.69 -1.65
CA GLU A 53 5.29 4.40 -1.42
C GLU A 53 4.56 4.77 -2.74
N THR A 54 5.17 4.46 -3.88
CA THR A 54 4.63 4.75 -5.23
C THR A 54 4.29 6.23 -5.47
N ALA A 55 4.98 7.13 -4.77
CA ALA A 55 4.77 8.57 -4.82
C ALA A 55 6.11 9.32 -4.91
N VAL A 56 6.04 10.63 -5.14
CA VAL A 56 7.22 11.50 -5.08
C VAL A 56 7.19 12.32 -3.79
N PRO A 57 8.35 12.64 -3.18
CA PRO A 57 8.42 13.32 -1.89
C PRO A 57 7.65 14.65 -1.83
N SER A 58 7.58 15.39 -2.94
CA SER A 58 6.84 16.64 -3.03
C SER A 58 5.31 16.51 -2.96
N LYS A 59 4.79 15.26 -3.10
CA LYS A 59 3.35 14.94 -3.01
C LYS A 59 3.00 14.06 -1.82
N MET A 60 3.98 13.69 -1.01
CA MET A 60 3.77 12.85 0.17
C MET A 60 3.64 13.74 1.40
N SER A 61 2.71 13.39 2.30
CA SER A 61 2.55 14.06 3.58
C SER A 61 3.78 13.86 4.48
N ALA A 62 4.30 14.94 5.04
CA ALA A 62 5.37 14.87 6.02
C ALA A 62 4.93 14.13 7.29
N LEU A 63 3.69 14.28 7.71
CA LEU A 63 3.13 13.54 8.85
C LEU A 63 3.20 12.04 8.61
N TYR A 64 2.80 11.58 7.41
CA TYR A 64 2.90 10.17 7.03
C TYR A 64 4.34 9.63 7.20
N MET A 65 5.34 10.36 6.69
CA MET A 65 6.74 9.96 6.81
C MET A 65 7.19 9.87 8.26
N VAL A 66 6.85 10.85 9.10
CA VAL A 66 7.22 10.87 10.52
C VAL A 66 6.61 9.68 11.26
N LEU A 67 5.31 9.45 11.07
CA LEU A 67 4.61 8.31 11.67
C LEU A 67 5.14 6.95 11.18
N SER A 68 5.48 6.85 9.91
CA SER A 68 6.08 5.63 9.34
C SER A 68 7.43 5.33 9.98
N ASN A 69 8.27 6.35 10.22
CA ASN A 69 9.55 6.18 10.91
C ASN A 69 9.38 5.76 12.37
N ILE A 70 8.45 6.37 13.10
CA ILE A 70 8.13 5.96 14.49
C ILE A 70 7.70 4.50 14.52
N ARG A 71 6.82 4.10 13.61
CA ARG A 71 6.33 2.72 13.53
C ARG A 71 7.45 1.73 13.22
N THR A 72 8.34 2.03 12.29
CA THR A 72 9.45 1.14 11.92
C THR A 72 10.50 1.04 13.02
N SER A 73 10.77 2.09 13.77
CA SER A 73 11.70 2.04 14.91
C SER A 73 11.20 1.17 16.07
N ASN A 74 9.88 1.00 16.18
CA ASN A 74 9.25 0.16 17.20
C ASN A 74 9.17 -1.33 16.81
N PHE A 75 9.50 -1.70 15.57
CA PHE A 75 9.70 -3.11 15.22
C PHE A 75 10.99 -3.59 15.88
N SER A 76 10.86 -4.48 16.85
CA SER A 76 11.99 -5.04 17.58
C SER A 76 12.93 -5.80 16.63
N GLU A 77 14.22 -5.84 16.95
CA GLU A 77 15.25 -6.60 16.25
C GLU A 77 14.95 -8.10 16.14
N ASN A 78 13.96 -8.59 16.89
CA ASN A 78 13.52 -9.99 16.94
C ASN A 78 12.38 -10.32 15.96
N THR A 79 12.06 -9.45 15.02
CA THR A 79 11.02 -9.76 14.00
C THR A 79 11.58 -10.79 13.02
N VAL A 80 11.03 -12.00 13.04
CA VAL A 80 11.34 -13.03 12.04
C VAL A 80 10.66 -12.66 10.74
N GLU A 81 11.42 -12.23 9.77
CA GLU A 81 10.94 -12.05 8.40
C GLU A 81 11.00 -13.40 7.68
N GLY A 82 9.91 -13.76 7.03
CA GLY A 82 9.81 -15.00 6.26
C GLY A 82 9.04 -14.82 4.97
N ARG A 83 9.29 -15.70 4.00
CA ARG A 83 8.53 -15.82 2.77
C ARG A 83 7.77 -17.14 2.78
N ILE A 84 6.55 -17.12 2.24
CA ILE A 84 5.77 -18.34 2.12
C ILE A 84 6.38 -19.18 0.99
N PHE A 85 6.81 -20.40 1.31
CA PHE A 85 7.30 -21.33 0.30
C PHE A 85 6.21 -21.59 -0.75
N GLY A 86 6.56 -21.50 -2.02
CA GLY A 86 5.62 -21.61 -3.14
C GLY A 86 4.86 -20.32 -3.49
N GLY A 87 5.12 -19.21 -2.75
CA GLY A 87 4.58 -17.89 -3.04
C GLY A 87 3.52 -17.40 -2.06
N ASN A 88 3.42 -16.10 -1.92
CA ASN A 88 2.49 -15.45 -0.97
C ASN A 88 1.01 -15.66 -1.32
N ASP A 89 0.69 -16.07 -2.54
CA ASP A 89 -0.66 -16.41 -2.99
C ASP A 89 -1.20 -17.70 -2.33
N GLN A 90 -0.34 -18.49 -1.69
CA GLN A 90 -0.76 -19.65 -0.88
C GLN A 90 -1.69 -19.24 0.27
N LEU A 91 -1.49 -18.05 0.85
CA LEU A 91 -2.35 -17.57 1.94
C LEU A 91 -3.79 -17.35 1.49
N PRO A 92 -4.10 -16.48 0.50
CA PRO A 92 -5.47 -16.30 0.05
C PRO A 92 -6.06 -17.57 -0.57
N LYS A 93 -5.28 -18.39 -1.28
CA LYS A 93 -5.75 -19.68 -1.82
C LYS A 93 -6.18 -20.64 -0.71
N THR A 94 -5.40 -20.74 0.36
CA THR A 94 -5.73 -21.61 1.51
C THR A 94 -6.98 -21.11 2.23
N LEU A 95 -7.12 -19.81 2.43
CA LEU A 95 -8.32 -19.21 3.01
C LEU A 95 -9.54 -19.48 2.12
N ALA A 96 -9.42 -19.29 0.83
CA ALA A 96 -10.49 -19.56 -0.14
C ALA A 96 -10.92 -21.04 -0.09
N LYS A 97 -9.97 -21.98 -0.04
CA LYS A 97 -10.25 -23.41 0.10
C LYS A 97 -11.02 -23.72 1.38
N LYS A 98 -10.65 -23.08 2.50
CA LYS A 98 -11.36 -23.27 3.79
C LYS A 98 -12.76 -22.68 3.79
N LEU A 99 -12.97 -21.55 3.12
CA LEU A 99 -14.28 -20.90 3.02
C LEU A 99 -15.21 -21.59 2.02
N GLY A 100 -14.66 -22.23 1.00
CA GLY A 100 -15.42 -23.02 0.02
C GLY A 100 -16.55 -22.22 -0.64
N THR A 101 -17.76 -22.74 -0.59
CA THR A 101 -18.96 -22.15 -1.19
C THR A 101 -19.40 -20.81 -0.60
N LYS A 102 -18.80 -20.37 0.50
CA LYS A 102 -19.05 -19.02 1.08
C LYS A 102 -18.46 -17.91 0.24
N ILE A 103 -17.54 -18.21 -0.67
CA ILE A 103 -16.99 -17.26 -1.61
C ILE A 103 -17.73 -17.36 -2.94
N MET A 104 -18.29 -16.24 -3.35
CA MET A 104 -18.99 -16.13 -4.62
C MET A 104 -18.13 -15.31 -5.58
N TYR A 105 -17.46 -15.99 -6.51
CA TYR A 105 -16.63 -15.35 -7.53
C TYR A 105 -17.45 -14.75 -8.67
N ASN A 106 -16.85 -13.87 -9.46
CA ASN A 106 -17.44 -13.22 -10.64
C ASN A 106 -18.74 -12.48 -10.34
N ARG A 107 -18.83 -11.87 -9.16
CA ARG A 107 -19.96 -11.08 -8.71
C ARG A 107 -19.50 -9.67 -8.33
N ALA A 108 -19.39 -8.82 -9.32
CA ALA A 108 -18.99 -7.44 -9.13
C ALA A 108 -20.15 -6.62 -8.51
N LEU A 109 -19.89 -5.98 -7.37
CA LEU A 109 -20.85 -5.10 -6.72
C LEU A 109 -21.12 -3.88 -7.61
N GLN A 110 -22.41 -3.60 -7.87
CA GLN A 110 -22.89 -2.47 -8.66
C GLN A 110 -23.61 -1.44 -7.78
N ARG A 111 -24.39 -1.93 -6.82
CA ARG A 111 -25.18 -1.09 -5.94
C ARG A 111 -25.30 -1.71 -4.56
N LEU A 112 -25.39 -0.86 -3.53
CA LEU A 112 -25.65 -1.24 -2.16
C LEU A 112 -26.77 -0.37 -1.60
N ASP A 113 -27.89 -0.98 -1.30
CA ASP A 113 -29.00 -0.37 -0.55
C ASP A 113 -28.92 -0.82 0.91
N TYR A 114 -29.12 0.10 1.86
CA TYR A 114 -29.11 -0.23 3.28
C TYR A 114 -30.04 0.65 4.10
N ASP A 115 -30.57 0.05 5.17
CA ASP A 115 -31.40 0.73 6.17
C ASP A 115 -31.15 0.14 7.58
N SER A 116 -32.06 0.45 8.52
CA SER A 116 -32.01 -0.09 9.89
C SER A 116 -32.22 -1.61 9.96
N ASN A 117 -32.79 -2.24 8.94
CA ASN A 117 -33.15 -3.66 8.90
C ASN A 117 -32.04 -4.53 8.30
N GLY A 118 -31.17 -3.91 7.49
CA GLY A 118 -30.09 -4.64 6.84
C GLY A 118 -29.59 -3.98 5.56
N ILE A 119 -29.02 -4.82 4.70
CA ILE A 119 -28.49 -4.39 3.41
C ILE A 119 -28.95 -5.29 2.27
N THR A 120 -28.99 -4.74 1.07
CA THR A 120 -29.15 -5.49 -0.19
C THR A 120 -28.02 -5.09 -1.13
N ALA A 121 -27.13 -6.04 -1.42
CA ALA A 121 -26.08 -5.87 -2.41
C ALA A 121 -26.56 -6.32 -3.79
N THR A 122 -26.59 -5.43 -4.76
CA THR A 122 -26.86 -5.77 -6.16
C THR A 122 -25.54 -6.01 -6.86
N VAL A 123 -25.33 -7.24 -7.31
CA VAL A 123 -24.11 -7.67 -7.99
C VAL A 123 -24.38 -8.07 -9.42
N LYS A 124 -23.38 -7.88 -10.30
CA LYS A 124 -23.42 -8.35 -11.68
C LYS A 124 -22.85 -9.76 -11.75
N GLU A 125 -23.66 -10.71 -12.21
CA GLU A 125 -23.29 -12.11 -12.46
C GLU A 125 -23.69 -12.48 -13.90
N ASN A 126 -22.72 -12.79 -14.75
CA ASN A 126 -22.99 -13.19 -16.16
C ASN A 126 -24.02 -12.30 -16.88
N GLU A 127 -23.80 -10.99 -16.87
CA GLU A 127 -24.67 -9.93 -17.44
C GLU A 127 -26.04 -9.77 -16.76
N ARG A 128 -26.33 -10.48 -15.69
CA ARG A 128 -27.56 -10.33 -14.91
C ARG A 128 -27.27 -9.62 -13.58
N LEU A 129 -28.23 -8.88 -13.11
CA LEU A 129 -28.18 -8.29 -11.77
C LEU A 129 -28.86 -9.25 -10.78
N VAL A 130 -28.12 -9.58 -9.73
CA VAL A 130 -28.57 -10.47 -8.64
C VAL A 130 -28.53 -9.71 -7.34
N GLN A 131 -29.59 -9.80 -6.54
CA GLN A 131 -29.68 -9.19 -5.22
C GLN A 131 -29.31 -10.17 -4.13
N ILE A 132 -28.46 -9.74 -3.21
CA ILE A 132 -27.97 -10.53 -2.08
C ILE A 132 -28.29 -9.77 -0.80
N PRO A 133 -29.31 -10.21 -0.04
CA PRO A 133 -29.64 -9.60 1.24
C PRO A 133 -28.67 -10.06 2.34
N ALA A 134 -28.33 -9.15 3.27
CA ALA A 134 -27.53 -9.47 4.44
C ALA A 134 -27.87 -8.51 5.60
N LYS A 135 -27.49 -8.89 6.82
CA LYS A 135 -27.68 -8.02 7.99
C LYS A 135 -26.63 -6.92 8.05
N LYS A 136 -25.39 -7.19 7.60
CA LYS A 136 -24.26 -6.25 7.60
C LYS A 136 -23.38 -6.49 6.40
N CYS A 137 -22.64 -5.45 5.98
CA CYS A 137 -21.65 -5.53 4.91
C CYS A 137 -20.35 -4.86 5.33
N VAL A 138 -19.24 -5.46 4.94
CA VAL A 138 -17.92 -4.85 5.01
C VAL A 138 -17.42 -4.63 3.59
N LEU A 139 -17.23 -3.37 3.22
CA LEU A 139 -16.69 -2.99 1.91
C LEU A 139 -15.16 -2.97 2.00
N ALA A 140 -14.52 -4.05 1.58
CA ALA A 140 -13.05 -4.21 1.54
C ALA A 140 -12.51 -3.96 0.12
N ILE A 141 -12.92 -2.85 -0.49
CA ILE A 141 -12.56 -2.45 -1.86
C ILE A 141 -11.89 -1.08 -1.85
N PRO A 142 -10.95 -0.80 -2.79
CA PRO A 142 -10.30 0.49 -2.86
C PRO A 142 -11.27 1.65 -3.09
N ALA A 143 -10.98 2.83 -2.52
CA ALA A 143 -11.81 4.03 -2.71
C ALA A 143 -11.94 4.40 -4.19
N SER A 144 -10.90 4.17 -5.00
CA SER A 144 -10.93 4.37 -6.46
C SER A 144 -11.99 3.54 -7.19
N ILE A 145 -12.39 2.41 -6.63
CA ILE A 145 -13.49 1.56 -7.13
C ILE A 145 -14.80 1.93 -6.45
N LEU A 146 -14.76 2.15 -5.13
CA LEU A 146 -15.93 2.48 -4.31
C LEU A 146 -16.71 3.70 -4.82
N LYS A 147 -16.01 4.72 -5.33
CA LYS A 147 -16.63 5.92 -5.92
C LYS A 147 -17.55 5.64 -7.13
N ASN A 148 -17.43 4.47 -7.75
CA ASN A 148 -18.22 4.06 -8.91
C ASN A 148 -19.38 3.14 -8.53
N ILE A 149 -19.56 2.83 -7.25
CA ILE A 149 -20.66 1.99 -6.76
C ILE A 149 -21.79 2.87 -6.27
N ASP A 150 -22.98 2.57 -6.70
CA ASP A 150 -24.19 3.26 -6.23
C ASP A 150 -24.50 2.85 -4.79
N ILE A 151 -24.48 3.81 -3.87
CA ILE A 151 -24.72 3.59 -2.43
C ILE A 151 -25.96 4.37 -2.02
N ASN A 152 -26.98 3.68 -1.51
CA ASN A 152 -28.25 4.28 -1.13
C ASN A 152 -28.73 3.78 0.26
N PRO A 153 -29.02 4.69 1.22
CA PRO A 153 -28.75 6.13 1.15
C PRO A 153 -27.24 6.39 1.00
N GLY A 154 -26.89 7.54 0.43
CA GLY A 154 -25.48 7.93 0.25
C GLY A 154 -24.72 8.06 1.58
N PHE A 155 -23.41 8.01 1.53
CA PHE A 155 -22.57 8.35 2.68
C PHE A 155 -22.65 9.83 3.04
N SER A 156 -22.17 10.21 4.24
CA SER A 156 -22.02 11.62 4.61
C SER A 156 -21.12 12.35 3.60
N ILE A 157 -21.29 13.67 3.52
CA ILE A 157 -20.52 14.50 2.59
C ILE A 157 -19.00 14.41 2.88
N GLU A 158 -18.62 14.29 4.14
CA GLU A 158 -17.23 14.15 4.55
C GLU A 158 -16.64 12.83 4.02
N LYS A 159 -17.39 11.75 4.13
CA LYS A 159 -16.98 10.43 3.63
C LYS A 159 -16.90 10.39 2.12
N ILE A 160 -17.86 10.99 1.43
CA ILE A 160 -17.85 11.13 -0.03
C ILE A 160 -16.64 11.93 -0.48
N ASN A 161 -16.34 13.05 0.18
CA ASN A 161 -15.16 13.87 -0.11
C ASN A 161 -13.87 13.10 0.12
N CYS A 162 -13.77 12.32 1.19
CA CYS A 162 -12.62 11.46 1.45
C CYS A 162 -12.42 10.41 0.34
N ILE A 163 -13.49 9.70 -0.05
CA ILE A 163 -13.45 8.68 -1.10
C ILE A 163 -13.03 9.28 -2.44
N ASN A 164 -13.60 10.43 -2.81
CA ASN A 164 -13.35 11.07 -4.10
C ASN A 164 -11.95 11.66 -4.22
N ASN A 165 -11.38 12.14 -3.11
CA ASN A 165 -10.09 12.81 -3.08
C ASN A 165 -8.94 11.90 -2.64
N GLN A 166 -9.23 10.63 -2.29
CA GLN A 166 -8.19 9.67 -1.95
C GLN A 166 -7.24 9.47 -3.14
N GLN A 167 -6.00 9.92 -2.99
CA GLN A 167 -4.98 9.74 -4.00
C GLN A 167 -4.38 8.34 -3.92
N TYR A 168 -4.05 7.79 -5.08
CA TYR A 168 -3.35 6.52 -5.23
C TYR A 168 -2.04 6.74 -5.98
N GLY A 169 -1.00 6.05 -5.55
CA GLY A 169 0.24 6.00 -6.28
C GLY A 169 0.14 5.15 -7.55
N HIS A 170 1.04 5.39 -8.48
CA HIS A 170 1.16 4.61 -9.71
C HIS A 170 2.45 3.81 -9.68
N ALA A 171 2.33 2.50 -9.78
CA ALA A 171 3.47 1.60 -9.86
C ALA A 171 3.25 0.54 -10.94
N MET A 172 4.33 0.18 -11.60
CA MET A 172 4.37 -0.95 -12.53
C MET A 172 5.48 -1.90 -12.08
N LYS A 173 5.18 -3.20 -12.08
CA LYS A 173 6.18 -4.25 -11.86
C LYS A 173 6.32 -5.07 -13.15
N ILE A 174 7.55 -5.28 -13.57
CA ILE A 174 7.88 -6.12 -14.73
C ILE A 174 8.64 -7.32 -14.19
N ALA A 175 8.07 -8.51 -14.33
CA ALA A 175 8.75 -9.76 -13.98
C ALA A 175 9.39 -10.38 -15.24
N MET A 176 10.68 -10.66 -15.15
CA MET A 176 11.43 -11.29 -16.23
C MET A 176 12.04 -12.59 -15.71
N GLN A 177 11.66 -13.71 -16.35
CA GLN A 177 12.21 -15.01 -16.01
C GLN A 177 13.42 -15.35 -16.88
N TYR A 178 14.51 -15.76 -16.23
CA TYR A 178 15.75 -16.16 -16.87
C TYR A 178 16.03 -17.65 -16.69
N ARG A 179 16.72 -18.26 -17.62
CA ARG A 179 17.12 -19.67 -17.56
C ARG A 179 18.18 -19.94 -16.49
N GLN A 180 19.03 -18.93 -16.20
CA GLN A 180 20.07 -18.96 -15.20
C GLN A 180 20.07 -17.65 -14.42
N ARG A 181 20.44 -17.71 -13.14
CA ARG A 181 20.59 -16.55 -12.26
C ARG A 181 22.00 -15.98 -12.42
N PHE A 182 22.24 -15.25 -13.52
CA PHE A 182 23.55 -14.63 -13.77
C PHE A 182 23.96 -13.62 -12.69
N TRP A 183 23.01 -13.17 -11.89
CA TRP A 183 23.22 -12.24 -10.74
C TRP A 183 23.66 -12.95 -9.46
N ASP A 184 23.69 -14.27 -9.39
CA ASP A 184 24.22 -15.02 -8.25
C ASP A 184 25.76 -15.12 -8.30
N ASP A 185 26.40 -14.63 -9.36
CA ASP A 185 27.86 -14.57 -9.45
C ASP A 185 28.43 -13.64 -8.38
N LYS A 186 29.60 -13.97 -7.85
CA LYS A 186 30.31 -13.24 -6.77
C LYS A 186 30.57 -11.76 -7.08
N ASN A 187 30.54 -11.38 -8.35
CA ASN A 187 30.71 -10.01 -8.83
C ASN A 187 29.38 -9.28 -9.10
N SER A 188 28.26 -9.90 -8.80
CA SER A 188 26.96 -9.29 -9.07
C SER A 188 26.57 -8.26 -8.02
N ILE A 189 25.74 -7.30 -8.43
CA ILE A 189 25.35 -6.10 -7.68
C ILE A 189 24.47 -6.44 -6.46
N GLY A 190 24.23 -7.73 -6.17
CA GLY A 190 23.40 -8.15 -5.04
C GLY A 190 21.91 -8.25 -5.36
N GLN A 191 21.11 -8.41 -4.31
CA GLN A 191 19.72 -8.82 -4.41
C GLN A 191 18.72 -7.68 -4.60
N ARG A 192 19.14 -6.46 -4.31
CA ARG A 192 18.34 -5.24 -4.47
C ARG A 192 19.20 -4.12 -5.04
N VAL A 193 18.72 -3.52 -6.10
CA VAL A 193 19.37 -2.37 -6.73
C VAL A 193 18.39 -1.20 -6.74
N PHE A 194 18.87 -0.02 -6.35
CA PHE A 194 18.18 1.24 -6.53
C PHE A 194 18.86 2.01 -7.65
N THR A 195 18.08 2.67 -8.48
CA THR A 195 18.61 3.44 -9.59
C THR A 195 17.81 4.74 -9.75
N ASP A 196 18.48 5.77 -10.22
CA ASP A 196 17.88 7.04 -10.61
C ASP A 196 17.19 7.01 -11.98
N THR A 197 17.29 5.88 -12.68
CA THR A 197 16.59 5.64 -13.95
C THR A 197 15.09 5.36 -13.72
N PRO A 198 14.25 5.35 -14.77
CA PRO A 198 12.83 4.97 -14.66
C PRO A 198 12.56 3.60 -14.05
N LEU A 199 13.53 2.68 -14.07
CA LEU A 199 13.42 1.37 -13.42
C LEU A 199 13.31 1.45 -11.90
N ARG A 200 13.86 2.48 -11.29
CA ARG A 200 13.84 2.75 -9.85
C ARG A 200 14.40 1.62 -9.00
N ARG A 201 13.85 0.42 -9.09
CA ARG A 201 14.23 -0.75 -8.29
C ARG A 201 14.29 -2.01 -9.11
N VAL A 202 15.30 -2.82 -8.83
CA VAL A 202 15.41 -4.20 -9.32
C VAL A 202 15.46 -5.12 -8.10
N TYR A 203 14.71 -6.20 -8.16
CA TYR A 203 14.61 -7.19 -7.09
C TYR A 203 14.95 -8.58 -7.61
N HIS A 204 15.57 -9.37 -6.75
CA HIS A 204 15.74 -10.80 -6.94
C HIS A 204 14.69 -11.55 -6.11
N PHE A 205 13.71 -12.15 -6.76
CA PHE A 205 12.63 -12.88 -6.09
C PHE A 205 12.84 -14.38 -5.96
N SER A 206 13.90 -14.94 -6.57
CA SER A 206 14.14 -16.38 -6.61
C SER A 206 15.13 -16.88 -5.56
N ILE A 207 15.39 -16.11 -4.53
CA ILE A 207 16.43 -16.40 -3.51
C ILE A 207 16.24 -17.78 -2.90
N ASP A 208 15.00 -18.18 -2.60
CA ASP A 208 14.66 -19.42 -1.92
C ASP A 208 14.01 -20.44 -2.88
N GLN A 209 14.15 -20.22 -4.19
CA GLN A 209 13.59 -21.12 -5.19
C GLN A 209 14.60 -22.16 -5.62
N PRO A 210 14.23 -23.44 -5.75
CA PRO A 210 15.14 -24.48 -6.23
C PRO A 210 15.47 -24.32 -7.71
N GLY A 211 16.64 -24.82 -8.11
CA GLY A 211 17.09 -24.86 -9.50
C GLY A 211 17.75 -23.57 -10.00
N PRO A 212 18.21 -23.56 -11.27
CA PRO A 212 19.01 -22.47 -11.81
C PRO A 212 18.21 -21.27 -12.30
N ARG A 213 16.90 -21.43 -12.52
CA ARG A 213 16.04 -20.37 -13.05
C ARG A 213 15.81 -19.28 -12.01
N GLY A 214 15.62 -18.02 -12.48
CA GLY A 214 15.36 -16.89 -11.62
C GLY A 214 14.42 -15.85 -12.24
N ILE A 215 13.82 -15.04 -11.36
CA ILE A 215 13.00 -13.89 -11.68
C ILE A 215 13.58 -12.69 -10.96
#